data_caec4bbf9b044670d25695bdc155fc87
#
_entry.id   caec4bbf9b044670d25695bdc155fc87
#
_cell.length_a   1.000
_cell.length_b   1.000
_cell.length_c   1.000
_cell.angle_alpha   90.00
_cell.angle_beta   90.00
_cell.angle_gamma   90.00
#
_symmetry.space_group_name_H-M   'P 1'
#
loop_
_entity.id
_entity.type
_entity.pdbx_description
1 polymer ?
#
loop_
_entity_poly.entity_id
_entity_poly.type
_entity_poly.pdbx_seq_one_letter_code
_entity_poly.pdbx_strand_id
1 'polypeptide(L)'
;MDNKKSISDYTESEFLAFVIKIFNPDNTTEDEDVQNVLEFERITEHPDGSDVIFYPPKGREDSPERVVKEVKEWRARNGKPGFKE
;
A
#
# COMPACT_ATOMS: atom_id res chain seq x y z
N MET A 1 -6.06 -18.19 8.61
CA MET A 1 -6.12 -16.82 9.11
C MET A 1 -4.89 -16.06 8.68
N ASP A 2 -5.06 -14.90 8.13
CA ASP A 2 -3.95 -14.08 7.67
C ASP A 2 -3.31 -13.36 8.85
N ASN A 3 -2.01 -13.59 9.07
CA ASN A 3 -1.29 -13.03 10.19
C ASN A 3 -0.31 -11.94 9.79
N LYS A 4 -0.49 -11.39 8.60
CA LYS A 4 0.38 -10.33 8.11
C LYS A 4 0.13 -9.05 8.89
N LYS A 5 1.12 -8.59 9.63
CA LYS A 5 0.98 -7.44 10.54
C LYS A 5 1.78 -6.24 10.12
N SER A 6 2.75 -6.41 9.22
CA SER A 6 3.60 -5.32 8.78
C SER A 6 4.00 -5.55 7.33
N ILE A 7 4.60 -4.51 6.76
CA ILE A 7 5.03 -4.59 5.37
C ILE A 7 6.09 -5.70 5.16
N SER A 8 6.85 -6.02 6.20
CA SER A 8 7.87 -7.07 6.13
C SER A 8 7.28 -8.46 6.00
N ASP A 9 5.99 -8.61 6.22
CA ASP A 9 5.29 -9.89 6.06
C ASP A 9 4.80 -10.08 4.63
N TYR A 10 4.96 -9.06 3.79
CA TYR A 10 4.55 -9.10 2.39
C TYR A 10 5.77 -9.10 1.49
N THR A 11 5.76 -9.90 0.43
CA THR A 11 6.70 -9.67 -0.66
C THR A 11 6.21 -8.45 -1.44
N GLU A 12 7.09 -7.87 -2.24
CA GLU A 12 6.70 -6.73 -3.07
C GLU A 12 5.54 -7.10 -3.98
N SER A 13 5.55 -8.31 -4.55
CA SER A 13 4.48 -8.80 -5.41
C SER A 13 3.16 -8.92 -4.67
N GLU A 14 3.20 -9.43 -3.44
CA GLU A 14 1.99 -9.55 -2.63
C GLU A 14 1.41 -8.19 -2.28
N PHE A 15 2.26 -7.24 -1.94
CA PHE A 15 1.81 -5.91 -1.61
C PHE A 15 1.24 -5.21 -2.84
N LEU A 16 1.88 -5.39 -4.00
CA LEU A 16 1.38 -4.84 -5.25
C LEU A 16 -0.02 -5.38 -5.55
N ALA A 17 -0.24 -6.69 -5.37
CA ALA A 17 -1.55 -7.28 -5.60
C ALA A 17 -2.60 -6.66 -4.67
N PHE A 18 -2.23 -6.40 -3.43
CA PHE A 18 -3.10 -5.75 -2.45
C PHE A 18 -3.47 -4.34 -2.90
N VAL A 19 -2.50 -3.57 -3.38
CA VAL A 19 -2.74 -2.20 -3.87
C VAL A 19 -3.62 -2.22 -5.12
N ILE A 20 -3.38 -3.17 -6.02
CA ILE A 20 -4.21 -3.32 -7.22
C ILE A 20 -5.67 -3.56 -6.82
N LYS A 21 -5.89 -4.35 -5.79
CA LYS A 21 -7.23 -4.62 -5.29
C LYS A 21 -7.92 -3.35 -4.80
N ILE A 22 -7.15 -2.44 -4.18
CA ILE A 22 -7.70 -1.16 -3.74
C ILE A 22 -8.06 -0.29 -4.94
N PHE A 23 -7.23 -0.30 -5.99
CA PHE A 23 -7.48 0.48 -7.20
C PHE A 23 -8.67 -0.05 -7.99
N ASN A 24 -8.91 -1.36 -7.94
CA ASN A 24 -9.93 -2.03 -8.74
C ASN A 24 -10.84 -2.89 -7.85
N PRO A 25 -11.74 -2.27 -7.08
CA PRO A 25 -12.54 -3.00 -6.09
C PRO A 25 -13.79 -3.66 -6.70
N ASP A 26 -13.63 -4.36 -7.80
CA ASP A 26 -14.75 -4.93 -8.53
C ASP A 26 -15.50 -6.02 -7.77
N ASN A 27 -14.81 -6.75 -6.93
CA ASN A 27 -15.37 -7.89 -6.21
C ASN A 27 -15.43 -7.68 -4.70
N THR A 28 -15.35 -6.41 -4.28
CA THR A 28 -15.35 -6.08 -2.86
C THR A 28 -16.58 -5.23 -2.51
N THR A 29 -16.99 -5.30 -1.25
CA THR A 29 -18.03 -4.42 -0.73
C THR A 29 -17.40 -3.09 -0.32
N GLU A 30 -18.25 -2.08 -0.09
CA GLU A 30 -17.79 -0.78 0.40
C GLU A 30 -17.03 -0.94 1.73
N ASP A 31 -17.55 -1.78 2.63
CA ASP A 31 -16.91 -2.04 3.90
C ASP A 31 -15.52 -2.64 3.72
N GLU A 32 -15.38 -3.58 2.80
CA GLU A 32 -14.09 -4.19 2.51
C GLU A 32 -13.10 -3.17 1.93
N ASP A 33 -13.60 -2.28 1.07
CA ASP A 33 -12.76 -1.23 0.50
C ASP A 33 -12.20 -0.33 1.59
N VAL A 34 -13.05 0.10 2.51
CA VAL A 34 -12.61 0.94 3.62
C VAL A 34 -11.58 0.20 4.46
N GLN A 35 -11.82 -1.07 4.75
CA GLN A 35 -10.89 -1.85 5.56
C GLN A 35 -9.55 -2.05 4.86
N ASN A 36 -9.58 -2.23 3.54
CA ASN A 36 -8.34 -2.37 2.77
C ASN A 36 -7.51 -1.07 2.83
N VAL A 37 -8.17 0.08 2.74
CA VAL A 37 -7.48 1.36 2.83
C VAL A 37 -6.88 1.55 4.22
N LEU A 38 -7.64 1.23 5.27
CA LEU A 38 -7.13 1.33 6.64
C LEU A 38 -5.95 0.39 6.87
N GLU A 39 -6.03 -0.80 6.31
CA GLU A 39 -4.93 -1.76 6.39
C GLU A 39 -3.69 -1.25 5.67
N PHE A 40 -3.87 -0.62 4.52
CA PHE A 40 -2.77 0.01 3.79
C PHE A 40 -2.07 1.04 4.67
N GLU A 41 -2.85 1.91 5.33
CA GLU A 41 -2.29 2.93 6.21
C GLU A 41 -1.51 2.30 7.37
N ARG A 42 -2.08 1.25 7.95
CA ARG A 42 -1.45 0.57 9.08
C ARG A 42 -0.13 -0.11 8.68
N ILE A 43 -0.13 -0.76 7.53
CA ILE A 43 1.04 -1.51 7.05
C ILE A 43 2.17 -0.57 6.66
N THR A 44 1.85 0.49 5.92
CA THR A 44 2.87 1.37 5.38
C THR A 44 3.45 2.32 6.40
N GLU A 45 2.66 2.67 7.41
CA GLU A 45 3.04 3.66 8.41
C GLU A 45 3.39 5.02 7.80
N HIS A 46 2.98 5.24 6.55
CA HIS A 46 3.28 6.47 5.85
C HIS A 46 2.47 7.61 6.45
N PRO A 47 3.09 8.79 6.68
CA PRO A 47 2.37 9.91 7.30
C PRO A 47 1.21 10.42 6.46
N ASP A 48 1.27 10.24 5.16
CA ASP A 48 0.17 10.66 4.27
C ASP A 48 -0.91 9.59 4.16
N GLY A 49 -0.66 8.38 4.66
CA GLY A 49 -1.64 7.32 4.67
C GLY A 49 -2.24 7.07 3.29
N SER A 50 -3.56 7.05 3.21
CA SER A 50 -4.26 6.79 1.95
C SER A 50 -4.05 7.86 0.89
N ASP A 51 -3.55 9.04 1.26
CA ASP A 51 -3.28 10.08 0.29
C ASP A 51 -2.23 9.64 -0.74
N VAL A 52 -1.37 8.71 -0.36
CA VAL A 52 -0.39 8.14 -1.30
C VAL A 52 -1.11 7.50 -2.48
N ILE A 53 -2.30 6.93 -2.24
CA ILE A 53 -3.09 6.28 -3.28
C ILE A 53 -3.96 7.30 -4.03
N PHE A 54 -4.68 8.13 -3.30
CA PHE A 54 -5.75 8.95 -3.87
C PHE A 54 -5.29 10.33 -4.33
N TYR A 55 -4.17 10.81 -3.83
CA TYR A 55 -3.67 12.14 -4.15
C TYR A 55 -2.21 12.05 -4.59
N PRO A 56 -1.97 11.52 -5.81
CA PRO A 56 -0.59 11.38 -6.29
C PRO A 56 0.07 12.75 -6.43
N PRO A 57 1.37 12.83 -6.16
CA PRO A 57 2.09 14.08 -6.36
C PRO A 57 2.00 14.54 -7.80
N LYS A 58 2.03 15.85 -8.00
CA LYS A 58 1.97 16.43 -9.32
C LYS A 58 3.08 15.87 -10.21
N GLY A 59 2.71 15.45 -11.41
CA GLY A 59 3.65 14.89 -12.36
C GLY A 59 3.94 13.41 -12.16
N ARG A 60 3.33 12.79 -11.16
CA ARG A 60 3.50 11.35 -10.92
C ARG A 60 2.36 10.56 -11.55
N GLU A 61 2.69 9.37 -11.97
CA GLU A 61 1.73 8.44 -12.54
C GLU A 61 0.78 7.94 -11.45
N ASP A 62 -0.50 7.82 -11.79
CA ASP A 62 -1.50 7.28 -10.87
C ASP A 62 -1.67 5.79 -11.16
N SER A 63 -0.83 4.98 -10.56
CA SER A 63 -0.84 3.53 -10.78
C SER A 63 -0.47 2.79 -9.50
N PRO A 64 -0.88 1.51 -9.36
CA PRO A 64 -0.49 0.71 -8.21
C PRO A 64 1.02 0.57 -8.09
N GLU A 65 1.72 0.44 -9.21
CA GLU A 65 3.17 0.32 -9.21
C GLU A 65 3.84 1.56 -8.64
N ARG A 66 3.31 2.73 -8.97
CA ARG A 66 3.83 3.99 -8.43
C ARG A 66 3.65 4.02 -6.91
N VAL A 67 2.51 3.58 -6.42
CA VAL A 67 2.23 3.55 -4.99
C VAL A 67 3.23 2.66 -4.25
N VAL A 68 3.45 1.47 -4.78
CA VAL A 68 4.40 0.52 -4.17
C VAL A 68 5.80 1.12 -4.14
N LYS A 69 6.21 1.74 -5.24
CA LYS A 69 7.52 2.37 -5.34
C LYS A 69 7.67 3.50 -4.33
N GLU A 70 6.66 4.35 -4.20
CA GLU A 70 6.70 5.45 -3.24
C GLU A 70 6.82 4.96 -1.81
N VAL A 71 6.04 3.96 -1.44
CA VAL A 71 6.11 3.39 -0.11
C VAL A 71 7.48 2.80 0.16
N LYS A 72 7.99 2.04 -0.81
CA LYS A 72 9.30 1.40 -0.69
C LYS A 72 10.40 2.43 -0.47
N GLU A 73 10.40 3.49 -1.27
CA GLU A 73 11.42 4.53 -1.18
C GLU A 73 11.31 5.31 0.13
N TRP A 74 10.08 5.62 0.53
CA TRP A 74 9.86 6.34 1.78
C TRP A 74 10.38 5.54 2.98
N ARG A 75 10.07 4.25 3.02
CA ARG A 75 10.52 3.41 4.13
C ARG A 75 12.04 3.31 4.16
N ALA A 76 12.66 3.17 3.00
CA ALA A 76 14.13 3.11 2.92
C ALA A 76 14.76 4.40 3.43
N ARG A 77 14.20 5.55 3.07
CA ARG A 77 14.72 6.84 3.52
C ARG A 77 14.59 7.03 5.03
N ASN A 78 13.62 6.38 5.63
CA ASN A 78 13.34 6.52 7.06
C ASN A 78 13.90 5.37 7.89
N GLY A 79 14.73 4.52 7.29
CA GLY A 79 15.37 3.43 7.98
C GLY A 79 14.41 2.35 8.45
N LYS A 80 13.25 2.23 7.82
CA LYS A 80 12.26 1.23 8.19
C LYS A 80 12.44 -0.03 7.35
N PRO A 81 12.04 -1.20 7.89
CA PRO A 81 12.14 -2.45 7.12
C PRO A 81 11.34 -2.37 5.82
N GLY A 82 11.87 -3.02 4.79
CA GLY A 82 11.18 -3.11 3.51
C GLY A 82 10.37 -4.38 3.40
N PHE A 83 10.10 -4.78 2.15
CA PHE A 83 9.32 -5.96 1.88
C PHE A 83 10.07 -7.24 2.22
N LYS A 84 9.30 -8.29 2.43
CA LYS A 84 9.85 -9.62 2.61
C LYS A 84 10.56 -10.06 1.33
N GLU A 85 11.69 -10.64 1.49
CA GLU A 85 12.47 -11.15 0.35
C GLU A 85 12.19 -12.62 0.06
#